data_1ea0282a8b759506498b2f4e57fe5299
#
_entry.id   1ea0282a8b759506498b2f4e57fe5299
#
_cell.length_a   1.000
_cell.length_b   1.000
_cell.length_c   1.000
_cell.angle_alpha   90.00
_cell.angle_beta   90.00
_cell.angle_gamma   90.00
#
_symmetry.space_group_name_H-M   'P 1'
#
loop_
_entity.id
_entity.type
_entity.pdbx_description
1 polymer ?
#
loop_
_entity_poly.entity_id
_entity_poly.type
_entity_poly.pdbx_seq_one_letter_code
_entity_poly.pdbx_strand_id
1 'polypeptide(L)'
;MPKAETSKSTKTISPKLPSEIFSVDFNESLVHQVLTSYMSSERQGSVLLKNRSDVRGGGKKPFRQKGTGRARAGTIRSPIWVGGGVTFANVKNHKKKTNKKMAKKALASILSKFKSEKRLDLVKDVKFKEGKTKEAKLFFEKMKLDSALLISDEFDQNSILAMRNLKNFSFLEVSDLNPYDLIKAK
;
A
#
# COMPACT_ATOMS: atom_id res chain seq x y z
N MET A 1 8.74 26.66 42.47
CA MET A 1 7.93 25.88 41.48
C MET A 1 7.73 26.75 40.25
N PRO A 2 8.34 26.46 39.11
CA PRO A 2 8.13 27.22 37.89
C PRO A 2 6.79 26.82 37.29
N LYS A 3 5.94 27.80 36.99
CA LYS A 3 4.66 27.65 36.31
C LYS A 3 4.90 27.11 34.89
N ALA A 4 4.26 25.98 34.56
CA ALA A 4 4.24 25.43 33.23
C ALA A 4 3.55 26.42 32.28
N GLU A 5 4.27 26.95 31.32
CA GLU A 5 3.70 27.72 30.21
C GLU A 5 2.80 26.80 29.38
N THR A 6 1.54 27.07 29.43
CA THR A 6 0.48 26.42 28.67
C THR A 6 0.75 26.60 27.20
N SER A 7 1.06 25.51 26.51
CA SER A 7 1.20 25.44 25.06
C SER A 7 -0.05 26.00 24.36
N LYS A 8 0.19 26.94 23.42
CA LYS A 8 -0.78 27.62 22.59
C LYS A 8 -1.75 26.60 21.96
N SER A 9 -3.06 26.87 22.10
CA SER A 9 -4.15 26.10 21.53
C SER A 9 -3.91 25.85 20.03
N THR A 10 -3.94 24.58 19.64
CA THR A 10 -3.89 24.16 18.24
C THR A 10 -5.18 24.67 17.57
N LYS A 11 -5.09 25.82 16.88
CA LYS A 11 -6.22 26.37 16.16
C LYS A 11 -6.49 25.51 14.93
N THR A 12 -7.64 24.84 14.90
CA THR A 12 -8.18 24.27 13.67
C THR A 12 -8.39 25.42 12.68
N ILE A 13 -7.73 25.36 11.55
CA ILE A 13 -7.86 26.36 10.51
C ILE A 13 -8.94 25.88 9.57
N SER A 14 -9.83 26.79 9.15
CA SER A 14 -10.75 26.58 8.03
C SER A 14 -10.21 27.31 6.79
N PRO A 15 -9.13 26.83 6.15
CA PRO A 15 -8.70 27.42 4.90
C PRO A 15 -9.73 27.09 3.82
N LYS A 16 -9.84 27.98 2.86
CA LYS A 16 -10.69 27.77 1.70
C LYS A 16 -10.07 26.67 0.85
N LEU A 17 -10.59 25.44 0.97
CA LEU A 17 -10.12 24.29 0.21
C LEU A 17 -10.45 24.45 -1.27
N PRO A 18 -9.51 24.15 -2.21
CA PRO A 18 -9.74 24.27 -3.65
C PRO A 18 -10.88 23.36 -4.10
N SER A 19 -11.85 23.93 -4.81
CA SER A 19 -13.04 23.21 -5.28
C SER A 19 -12.70 22.09 -6.28
N GLU A 20 -11.65 22.24 -7.04
CA GLU A 20 -11.21 21.25 -8.04
C GLU A 20 -10.91 19.87 -7.44
N ILE A 21 -10.44 19.83 -6.18
CA ILE A 21 -10.10 18.59 -5.49
C ILE A 21 -11.20 18.16 -4.51
N PHE A 22 -11.83 19.13 -3.83
CA PHE A 22 -12.73 18.86 -2.71
C PHE A 22 -14.23 19.07 -3.02
N SER A 23 -14.60 19.12 -4.30
CA SER A 23 -16.00 19.22 -4.76
C SER A 23 -16.29 18.26 -5.91
N VAL A 24 -15.56 17.16 -5.99
CA VAL A 24 -15.75 16.12 -7.01
C VAL A 24 -16.77 15.10 -6.50
N ASP A 25 -17.71 14.70 -7.36
CA ASP A 25 -18.68 13.66 -7.05
C ASP A 25 -17.99 12.32 -6.75
N PHE A 26 -18.52 11.61 -5.76
CA PHE A 26 -17.97 10.31 -5.39
C PHE A 26 -18.31 9.25 -6.43
N ASN A 27 -17.28 8.66 -7.03
CA ASN A 27 -17.42 7.58 -8.00
C ASN A 27 -16.85 6.27 -7.43
N GLU A 28 -17.74 5.43 -6.90
CA GLU A 28 -17.39 4.17 -6.25
C GLU A 28 -16.68 3.18 -7.19
N SER A 29 -17.15 3.03 -8.42
CA SER A 29 -16.57 2.10 -9.38
C SER A 29 -15.14 2.49 -9.77
N LEU A 30 -14.87 3.78 -9.95
CA LEU A 30 -13.53 4.30 -10.21
C LEU A 30 -12.60 4.07 -9.01
N VAL A 31 -13.07 4.36 -7.81
CA VAL A 31 -12.31 4.15 -6.58
C VAL A 31 -11.99 2.67 -6.38
N HIS A 32 -12.97 1.79 -6.56
CA HIS A 32 -12.78 0.34 -6.48
C HIS A 32 -11.76 -0.18 -7.49
N GLN A 33 -11.81 0.29 -8.74
CA GLN A 33 -10.85 -0.10 -9.77
C GLN A 33 -9.42 0.28 -9.40
N VAL A 34 -9.21 1.52 -8.94
CA VAL A 34 -7.88 2.02 -8.54
C VAL A 34 -7.37 1.29 -7.29
N LEU A 35 -8.24 1.07 -6.30
CA LEU A 35 -7.92 0.31 -5.09
C LEU A 35 -7.50 -1.13 -5.41
N THR A 36 -8.28 -1.83 -6.24
CA THR A 36 -7.97 -3.19 -6.67
C THR A 36 -6.63 -3.27 -7.42
N SER A 37 -6.32 -2.27 -8.24
CA SER A 37 -5.03 -2.17 -8.92
C SER A 37 -3.88 -1.97 -7.94
N TYR A 38 -4.04 -1.09 -6.97
CA TYR A 38 -3.06 -0.83 -5.92
C TYR A 38 -2.77 -2.09 -5.10
N MET A 39 -3.79 -2.70 -4.50
CA MET A 39 -3.66 -3.95 -3.73
C MET A 39 -3.08 -5.11 -4.53
N SER A 40 -3.39 -5.18 -5.83
CA SER A 40 -2.83 -6.20 -6.72
C SER A 40 -1.35 -5.96 -6.99
N SER A 41 -0.91 -4.71 -7.06
CA SER A 41 0.48 -4.34 -7.32
C SER A 41 1.40 -4.56 -6.11
N GLU A 42 0.87 -4.57 -4.90
CA GLU A 42 1.61 -4.87 -3.67
C GLU A 42 1.98 -6.36 -3.53
N ARG A 43 1.30 -7.23 -4.29
CA ARG A 43 1.59 -8.66 -4.23
C ARG A 43 2.96 -8.97 -4.82
N GLN A 44 3.82 -9.58 -4.04
CA GLN A 44 5.17 -9.98 -4.46
C GLN A 44 5.16 -10.98 -5.63
N GLY A 45 4.16 -11.88 -5.69
CA GLY A 45 4.00 -12.85 -6.76
C GLY A 45 5.14 -13.87 -6.86
N SER A 46 5.67 -14.32 -5.73
CA SER A 46 6.81 -15.26 -5.65
C SER A 46 6.51 -16.69 -6.10
N VAL A 47 5.25 -17.00 -6.44
CA VAL A 47 4.85 -18.34 -6.88
C VAL A 47 5.37 -18.59 -8.30
N LEU A 48 6.27 -19.54 -8.43
CA LEU A 48 6.87 -19.98 -9.69
C LEU A 48 6.64 -21.47 -9.92
N LEU A 49 6.14 -21.83 -11.09
CA LEU A 49 6.09 -23.21 -11.56
C LEU A 49 7.45 -23.58 -12.14
N LYS A 50 7.93 -24.79 -11.82
CA LYS A 50 9.23 -25.26 -12.31
C LYS A 50 9.11 -25.77 -13.73
N ASN A 51 9.92 -25.26 -14.63
CA ASN A 51 10.11 -25.77 -15.98
C ASN A 51 11.05 -27.00 -15.96
N ARG A 52 11.27 -27.64 -17.09
CA ARG A 52 12.13 -28.83 -17.17
C ARG A 52 13.59 -28.59 -16.75
N SER A 53 14.06 -27.35 -16.81
CA SER A 53 15.42 -26.98 -16.39
C SER A 53 15.52 -26.75 -14.89
N ASP A 54 14.44 -26.31 -14.25
CA ASP A 54 14.38 -26.00 -12.82
C ASP A 54 14.10 -27.25 -11.95
N VAL A 55 13.54 -28.31 -12.55
CA VAL A 55 13.26 -29.55 -11.84
C VAL A 55 14.57 -30.34 -11.65
N ARG A 56 14.88 -30.70 -10.38
CA ARG A 56 16.08 -31.48 -10.06
C ARG A 56 16.06 -32.81 -10.79
N GLY A 57 17.19 -33.17 -11.39
CA GLY A 57 17.41 -34.43 -12.11
C GLY A 57 17.34 -34.25 -13.64
N GLY A 58 17.52 -35.33 -14.38
CA GLY A 58 17.71 -35.27 -15.83
C GLY A 58 19.20 -35.23 -16.17
N GLY A 59 19.62 -34.48 -17.14
CA GLY A 59 21.03 -34.35 -17.55
C GLY A 59 21.58 -35.53 -18.31
N LYS A 60 21.19 -36.75 -17.98
CA LYS A 60 21.57 -37.99 -18.69
C LYS A 60 20.42 -38.45 -19.60
N LYS A 61 20.74 -38.84 -20.83
CA LYS A 61 19.77 -39.44 -21.76
C LYS A 61 19.30 -40.79 -21.20
N PRO A 62 17.97 -41.03 -21.04
CA PRO A 62 17.48 -42.24 -20.36
C PRO A 62 17.78 -43.53 -21.11
N PHE A 63 17.85 -43.53 -22.43
CA PHE A 63 18.16 -44.65 -23.25
C PHE A 63 18.70 -44.24 -24.63
N ARG A 64 19.28 -45.18 -25.36
CA ARG A 64 19.85 -44.97 -26.69
C ARG A 64 18.77 -44.47 -27.70
N GLN A 65 19.20 -43.79 -28.77
CA GLN A 65 18.30 -43.13 -29.73
C GLN A 65 17.43 -44.07 -30.56
N LYS A 66 17.94 -45.29 -30.86
CA LYS A 66 17.26 -46.30 -31.67
C LYS A 66 17.41 -47.70 -31.03
N GLY A 67 16.54 -48.67 -31.41
CA GLY A 67 16.65 -50.05 -30.98
C GLY A 67 16.08 -50.36 -29.58
N THR A 68 15.20 -49.51 -29.04
CA THR A 68 14.56 -49.73 -27.72
C THR A 68 13.05 -49.98 -27.82
N GLY A 69 12.44 -49.81 -29.00
CA GLY A 69 11.00 -49.93 -29.18
C GLY A 69 10.16 -48.81 -28.48
N ARG A 70 10.84 -47.86 -27.82
CA ARG A 70 10.20 -46.73 -27.08
C ARG A 70 10.27 -45.42 -27.84
N ALA A 71 9.40 -44.47 -27.52
CA ALA A 71 9.51 -43.13 -28.03
C ALA A 71 10.82 -42.48 -27.61
N ARG A 72 11.42 -41.68 -28.52
CA ARG A 72 12.71 -41.04 -28.26
C ARG A 72 12.58 -40.04 -27.11
N ALA A 73 13.53 -40.06 -26.18
CA ALA A 73 13.57 -39.15 -25.05
C ALA A 73 14.97 -38.58 -24.82
N GLY A 74 15.07 -37.29 -24.57
CA GLY A 74 16.33 -36.62 -24.24
C GLY A 74 16.54 -36.46 -22.73
N THR A 75 15.48 -36.41 -21.95
CA THR A 75 15.52 -36.26 -20.50
C THR A 75 14.27 -36.85 -19.85
N ILE A 76 14.38 -37.34 -18.61
CA ILE A 76 13.28 -37.82 -17.79
C ILE A 76 12.46 -36.66 -17.17
N ARG A 77 12.93 -35.41 -17.30
CA ARG A 77 12.25 -34.22 -16.79
C ARG A 77 11.48 -33.46 -17.88
N SER A 78 11.27 -34.09 -19.04
CA SER A 78 10.38 -33.56 -20.06
C SER A 78 8.95 -33.43 -19.55
N PRO A 79 8.16 -32.43 -20.01
CA PRO A 79 6.76 -32.24 -19.59
C PRO A 79 5.83 -33.43 -19.81
N ILE A 80 6.19 -34.33 -20.74
CA ILE A 80 5.43 -35.56 -21.02
C ILE A 80 5.71 -36.71 -20.05
N TRP A 81 6.67 -36.55 -19.14
CA TRP A 81 7.02 -37.55 -18.16
C TRP A 81 6.43 -37.26 -16.80
N VAL A 82 6.03 -38.29 -16.07
CA VAL A 82 5.59 -38.13 -14.67
C VAL A 82 6.74 -37.58 -13.86
N GLY A 83 6.48 -36.51 -13.10
CA GLY A 83 7.54 -35.80 -12.35
C GLY A 83 8.46 -34.92 -13.21
N GLY A 84 8.08 -34.67 -14.47
CA GLY A 84 8.73 -33.66 -15.34
C GLY A 84 8.30 -32.23 -15.04
N GLY A 85 8.97 -31.26 -15.66
CA GLY A 85 8.64 -29.85 -15.53
C GLY A 85 7.42 -29.44 -16.34
N VAL A 86 6.83 -28.31 -15.99
CA VAL A 86 5.71 -27.72 -16.72
C VAL A 86 6.21 -27.13 -18.05
N THR A 87 5.43 -27.29 -19.12
CA THR A 87 5.81 -26.80 -20.47
C THR A 87 5.95 -25.28 -20.49
N PHE A 88 4.96 -24.56 -19.95
CA PHE A 88 4.94 -23.11 -19.86
C PHE A 88 4.85 -22.72 -18.37
N ALA A 89 6.01 -22.55 -17.76
CA ALA A 89 6.14 -22.12 -16.37
C ALA A 89 6.03 -20.59 -16.29
N ASN A 90 4.81 -20.08 -16.22
CA ASN A 90 4.57 -18.65 -16.14
C ASN A 90 4.71 -18.11 -14.72
N VAL A 91 5.48 -17.04 -14.57
CA VAL A 91 5.47 -16.21 -13.37
C VAL A 91 4.16 -15.41 -13.33
N LYS A 92 3.44 -15.49 -12.22
CA LYS A 92 2.21 -14.72 -12.07
C LYS A 92 2.55 -13.23 -11.90
N ASN A 93 2.15 -12.42 -12.85
CA ASN A 93 2.23 -10.98 -12.74
C ASN A 93 0.89 -10.43 -12.24
N HIS A 94 0.91 -9.86 -11.04
CA HIS A 94 -0.28 -9.29 -10.41
C HIS A 94 -0.47 -7.80 -10.70
N LYS A 95 0.50 -7.15 -11.37
CA LYS A 95 0.42 -5.70 -11.67
C LYS A 95 -0.72 -5.40 -12.65
N LYS A 96 -1.66 -4.56 -12.21
CA LYS A 96 -2.73 -4.03 -13.05
C LYS A 96 -2.43 -2.57 -13.37
N LYS A 97 -2.41 -2.24 -14.66
CA LYS A 97 -2.15 -0.87 -15.11
C LYS A 97 -3.40 0.00 -14.96
N THR A 98 -3.25 1.16 -14.33
CA THR A 98 -4.28 2.21 -14.28
C THR A 98 -3.74 3.50 -14.87
N ASN A 99 -4.61 4.32 -15.43
CA ASN A 99 -4.22 5.61 -15.99
C ASN A 99 -3.97 6.62 -14.85
N LYS A 100 -2.94 7.45 -14.98
CA LYS A 100 -2.60 8.49 -13.99
C LYS A 100 -3.77 9.44 -13.70
N LYS A 101 -4.55 9.82 -14.74
CA LYS A 101 -5.75 10.67 -14.58
C LYS A 101 -6.84 9.98 -13.75
N MET A 102 -7.02 8.67 -13.89
CA MET A 102 -7.99 7.89 -13.09
C MET A 102 -7.56 7.84 -11.62
N ALA A 103 -6.29 7.59 -11.34
CA ALA A 103 -5.76 7.58 -9.98
C ALA A 103 -5.95 8.93 -9.28
N LYS A 104 -5.60 10.05 -9.95
CA LYS A 104 -5.80 11.40 -9.42
C LYS A 104 -7.28 11.69 -9.15
N LYS A 105 -8.18 11.35 -10.07
CA LYS A 105 -9.60 11.56 -9.91
C LYS A 105 -10.20 10.72 -8.78
N ALA A 106 -9.72 9.49 -8.59
CA ALA A 106 -10.12 8.62 -7.48
C ALA A 106 -9.72 9.24 -6.12
N LEU A 107 -8.48 9.73 -5.97
CA LEU A 107 -8.03 10.42 -4.76
C LEU A 107 -8.88 11.66 -4.47
N ALA A 108 -9.11 12.52 -5.47
CA ALA A 108 -9.95 13.71 -5.31
C ALA A 108 -11.39 13.34 -4.90
N SER A 109 -11.95 12.28 -5.46
CA SER A 109 -13.29 11.77 -5.13
C SER A 109 -13.37 11.28 -3.67
N ILE A 110 -12.34 10.57 -3.16
CA ILE A 110 -12.27 10.13 -1.76
C ILE A 110 -12.15 11.33 -0.81
N LEU A 111 -11.27 12.29 -1.11
CA LEU A 111 -11.08 13.48 -0.29
C LEU A 111 -12.34 14.35 -0.25
N SER A 112 -13.06 14.48 -1.38
CA SER A 112 -14.35 15.19 -1.44
C SER A 112 -15.39 14.52 -0.54
N LYS A 113 -15.45 13.19 -0.54
CA LYS A 113 -16.33 12.42 0.35
C LYS A 113 -15.99 12.65 1.82
N PHE A 114 -14.73 12.60 2.21
CA PHE A 114 -14.30 12.86 3.59
C PHE A 114 -14.65 14.28 4.05
N LYS A 115 -14.50 15.27 3.16
CA LYS A 115 -14.94 16.63 3.45
C LYS A 115 -16.46 16.72 3.68
N SER A 116 -17.26 16.07 2.85
CA SER A 116 -18.73 16.05 3.00
C SER A 116 -19.18 15.34 4.29
N GLU A 117 -18.48 14.31 4.71
CA GLU A 117 -18.71 13.56 5.94
C GLU A 117 -18.10 14.23 7.19
N LYS A 118 -17.43 15.39 7.04
CA LYS A 118 -16.71 16.08 8.13
C LYS A 118 -15.66 15.22 8.82
N ARG A 119 -14.99 14.38 8.06
CA ARG A 119 -13.90 13.49 8.51
C ARG A 119 -12.51 14.05 8.19
N LEU A 120 -12.43 15.28 7.71
CA LEU A 120 -11.20 15.95 7.32
C LEU A 120 -10.94 17.13 8.25
N ASP A 121 -9.92 17.03 9.08
CA ASP A 121 -9.46 18.09 9.96
C ASP A 121 -8.13 18.66 9.47
N LEU A 122 -7.99 19.98 9.52
CA LEU A 122 -6.79 20.68 9.12
C LEU A 122 -6.07 21.25 10.34
N VAL A 123 -4.82 20.86 10.50
CA VAL A 123 -3.95 21.26 11.61
C VAL A 123 -2.73 22.01 11.06
N LYS A 124 -2.32 23.09 11.71
CA LYS A 124 -1.20 23.90 11.25
C LYS A 124 0.13 23.16 11.28
N ASP A 125 0.45 22.61 12.46
CA ASP A 125 1.73 21.95 12.71
C ASP A 125 1.56 20.84 13.73
N VAL A 126 2.12 19.68 13.42
CA VAL A 126 2.22 18.56 14.36
C VAL A 126 3.69 18.31 14.63
N LYS A 127 4.23 19.02 15.65
CA LYS A 127 5.64 18.89 16.06
C LYS A 127 5.72 18.48 17.52
N PHE A 128 6.51 17.43 17.80
CA PHE A 128 6.76 16.94 19.15
C PHE A 128 8.23 17.22 19.54
N LYS A 129 8.44 17.76 20.75
CA LYS A 129 9.77 18.18 21.19
C LYS A 129 10.71 17.01 21.48
N GLU A 130 10.22 15.99 22.17
CA GLU A 130 11.04 14.91 22.73
C GLU A 130 10.85 13.53 22.08
N GLY A 131 10.01 13.41 21.05
CA GLY A 131 9.73 12.13 20.40
C GLY A 131 9.06 11.08 21.31
N LYS A 132 8.41 11.51 22.39
CA LYS A 132 7.75 10.64 23.36
C LYS A 132 6.30 10.35 22.94
N THR A 133 5.89 9.08 22.99
CA THR A 133 4.54 8.64 22.68
C THR A 133 3.48 9.30 23.57
N LYS A 134 3.83 9.67 24.81
CA LYS A 134 2.95 10.37 25.74
C LYS A 134 2.50 11.74 25.22
N GLU A 135 3.41 12.48 24.57
CA GLU A 135 3.09 13.78 23.98
C GLU A 135 2.10 13.62 22.80
N ALA A 136 2.36 12.65 21.93
CA ALA A 136 1.45 12.35 20.82
C ALA A 136 0.07 11.91 21.31
N LYS A 137 -0.01 11.05 22.32
CA LYS A 137 -1.28 10.62 22.91
C LYS A 137 -2.07 11.79 23.49
N LEU A 138 -1.44 12.67 24.26
CA LEU A 138 -2.09 13.87 24.80
C LEU A 138 -2.56 14.83 23.70
N PHE A 139 -1.83 14.92 22.59
CA PHE A 139 -2.24 15.73 21.45
C PHE A 139 -3.55 15.19 20.83
N PHE A 140 -3.63 13.87 20.56
CA PHE A 140 -4.82 13.26 19.97
C PHE A 140 -6.03 13.27 20.94
N GLU A 141 -5.80 13.07 22.22
CA GLU A 141 -6.84 13.22 23.25
C GLU A 141 -7.42 14.64 23.28
N LYS A 142 -6.58 15.67 23.16
CA LYS A 142 -7.05 17.08 23.05
C LYS A 142 -7.89 17.32 21.80
N MET A 143 -7.55 16.65 20.70
CA MET A 143 -8.32 16.72 19.45
C MET A 143 -9.56 15.82 19.49
N LYS A 144 -9.76 15.02 20.53
CA LYS A 144 -10.86 14.02 20.66
C LYS A 144 -10.88 13.02 19.50
N LEU A 145 -9.71 12.57 19.06
CA LEU A 145 -9.56 11.60 17.99
C LEU A 145 -9.17 10.24 18.58
N ASP A 146 -9.93 9.21 18.26
CA ASP A 146 -9.63 7.82 18.63
C ASP A 146 -8.74 7.13 17.61
N SER A 147 -8.85 7.53 16.36
CA SER A 147 -8.02 7.07 15.25
C SER A 147 -7.85 8.17 14.21
N ALA A 148 -6.69 8.29 13.59
CA ALA A 148 -6.45 9.26 12.52
C ALA A 148 -5.30 8.84 11.61
N LEU A 149 -5.38 9.28 10.35
CA LEU A 149 -4.29 9.29 9.41
C LEU A 149 -3.78 10.73 9.27
N LEU A 150 -2.54 10.97 9.68
CA LEU A 150 -1.88 12.26 9.50
C LEU A 150 -1.18 12.29 8.14
N ILE A 151 -1.38 13.38 7.44
CA ILE A 151 -0.75 13.62 6.13
C ILE A 151 0.00 14.95 6.21
N SER A 152 1.29 14.94 5.90
CA SER A 152 2.14 16.14 5.86
C SER A 152 3.12 16.03 4.69
N ASP A 153 3.68 17.16 4.27
CA ASP A 153 4.75 17.16 3.27
C ASP A 153 6.03 16.53 3.85
N GLU A 154 6.36 16.87 5.09
CA GLU A 154 7.52 16.34 5.82
C GLU A 154 7.15 16.09 7.28
N PHE A 155 7.78 15.09 7.89
CA PHE A 155 7.67 14.79 9.31
C PHE A 155 9.05 14.90 9.98
N ASP A 156 9.12 15.63 11.09
CA ASP A 156 10.30 15.63 11.94
C ASP A 156 10.56 14.24 12.53
N GLN A 157 11.81 13.83 12.70
CA GLN A 157 12.18 12.55 13.29
C GLN A 157 11.53 12.30 14.65
N ASN A 158 11.41 13.34 15.49
CA ASN A 158 10.75 13.26 16.78
C ASN A 158 9.26 12.97 16.63
N SER A 159 8.61 13.53 15.62
CA SER A 159 7.19 13.27 15.33
C SER A 159 6.96 11.81 14.91
N ILE A 160 7.81 11.27 14.05
CA ILE A 160 7.79 9.87 13.64
C ILE A 160 7.98 8.94 14.86
N LEU A 161 8.98 9.21 15.70
CA LEU A 161 9.25 8.41 16.90
C LEU A 161 8.09 8.43 17.90
N ALA A 162 7.45 9.61 18.08
CA ALA A 162 6.32 9.77 18.98
C ALA A 162 5.07 9.00 18.51
N MET A 163 4.83 8.94 17.20
CA MET A 163 3.58 8.38 16.63
C MET A 163 3.68 6.91 16.24
N ARG A 164 4.85 6.41 15.80
CA ARG A 164 5.00 5.05 15.20
C ARG A 164 4.51 3.90 16.09
N ASN A 165 4.52 4.08 17.41
CA ASN A 165 4.07 3.04 18.35
C ASN A 165 2.56 3.06 18.61
N LEU A 166 1.83 4.07 18.17
CA LEU A 166 0.40 4.21 18.37
C LEU A 166 -0.36 3.44 17.30
N LYS A 167 -1.04 2.35 17.66
CA LYS A 167 -1.71 1.43 16.73
C LYS A 167 -2.83 2.08 15.90
N ASN A 168 -3.53 3.05 16.49
CA ASN A 168 -4.70 3.68 15.88
C ASN A 168 -4.35 4.91 15.04
N PHE A 169 -3.09 5.31 15.05
CA PHE A 169 -2.64 6.50 14.35
C PHE A 169 -1.59 6.11 13.32
N SER A 170 -1.81 6.52 12.10
CA SER A 170 -0.89 6.33 10.98
C SER A 170 -0.42 7.69 10.48
N PHE A 171 0.75 7.75 9.87
CA PHE A 171 1.25 8.96 9.24
C PHE A 171 1.79 8.62 7.85
N LEU A 172 1.57 9.51 6.92
CA LEU A 172 1.99 9.38 5.52
C LEU A 172 2.46 10.74 4.99
N GLU A 173 3.52 10.73 4.21
CA GLU A 173 3.90 11.88 3.41
C GLU A 173 2.94 12.05 2.22
N VAL A 174 2.77 13.28 1.77
CA VAL A 174 1.90 13.58 0.63
C VAL A 174 2.35 12.82 -0.63
N SER A 175 3.67 12.61 -0.79
CA SER A 175 4.26 11.81 -1.87
C SER A 175 3.76 10.37 -1.93
N ASP A 176 3.54 9.77 -0.75
CA ASP A 176 3.17 8.35 -0.60
C ASP A 176 1.66 8.14 -0.46
N LEU A 177 0.89 9.23 -0.60
CA LEU A 177 -0.55 9.20 -0.45
C LEU A 177 -1.21 8.25 -1.45
N ASN A 178 -1.90 7.25 -0.94
CA ASN A 178 -2.55 6.23 -1.74
C ASN A 178 -4.04 6.05 -1.33
N PRO A 179 -4.89 5.55 -2.22
CA PRO A 179 -6.31 5.38 -1.95
C PRO A 179 -6.61 4.31 -0.89
N TYR A 180 -5.73 3.35 -0.69
CA TYR A 180 -5.91 2.27 0.28
C TYR A 180 -5.84 2.81 1.72
N ASP A 181 -4.79 3.56 2.05
CA ASP A 181 -4.60 4.11 3.39
C ASP A 181 -5.67 5.17 3.72
N LEU A 182 -6.09 5.97 2.72
CA LEU A 182 -7.21 6.89 2.90
C LEU A 182 -8.50 6.16 3.29
N ILE A 183 -8.89 5.12 2.57
CA ILE A 183 -10.14 4.39 2.84
C ILE A 183 -10.06 3.63 4.17
N LYS A 184 -8.88 3.12 4.53
CA LYS A 184 -8.63 2.43 5.78
C LYS A 184 -8.68 3.36 6.99
N ALA A 185 -8.36 4.64 6.83
CA ALA A 185 -8.48 5.65 7.87
C ALA A 185 -9.95 5.79 8.28
N LYS A 186 -10.20 5.67 9.59
CA LYS A 186 -11.55 5.79 10.18
C LYS A 186 -11.79 7.20 10.67
#